data_d18edfa6236ba06ff4b240e8164f0d3b
#
_entry.id   d18edfa6236ba06ff4b240e8164f0d3b
#
_cell.length_a   1.000
_cell.length_b   1.000
_cell.length_c   1.000
_cell.angle_alpha   90.00
_cell.angle_beta   90.00
_cell.angle_gamma   90.00
#
_symmetry.space_group_name_H-M   'P 1'
#
loop_
_entity.id
_entity.type
_entity.pdbx_description
1 polymer ?
#
loop_
_entity_poly.entity_id
_entity_poly.type
_entity_poly.pdbx_seq_one_letter_code
_entity_poly.pdbx_strand_id
1 'polypeptide(L)'
;MQGLTLFNLNLTHLLDAFLETAVPMIAGLAEVVGLFIIITSQPFLPSFGEPDLSFSLAFAGRWPPSISQCSSILIKARSAKVAASGTTDSRFCSKKVLAISADIRNSSGLTIRAICQQPELILLDEPTSFLDIKGKAELLAILKSLARDKKMAVILSLHELELAQKISDKVVCVSAAGVSDVMTPGQAFARENICKIYDLSDEQYAFLYGEAKKPAETGQPRFEHYVRSGQKLLRCGYTTGTCAALGAAGAARLLLTGRAPETVALRTPKGIVVEVEPIFCRRSGEGAECAIRKDGGDDVDVTTGLPVIAGVTLRPELAGEVRIHGGEGVGRVTKPGLDQPVGEAAINHVPRAMIKEALEKEAESAGYAGGFDVTISIEGGAETAKRTFNPHMGVEGGLSVLGTSGIVEPMSQQAILDTIQLEMGQAALRAGTPRRLILAPGNYGLDYLHENLPALKCIPVVKTSNFIGDALDMAAASKFEQVVLVGHIGKLVKLAGGVMNTHSRTADCRTELLCAHAALCGASRDVCAALMGAATTDACMEILDKAELREPVLSSLLDAIQLHLDRRAAGAFRVGAVLFSNQYGPLGQTKTAKELLDEWKNGTASCTASV
;
A
#
# COMPACT_ATOMS: atom_id res chain seq x y z
N MET A 1 22.17 21.70 32.29
CA MET A 1 21.07 22.64 32.01
C MET A 1 21.50 23.80 31.11
N GLN A 2 22.15 23.53 29.98
CA GLN A 2 22.54 24.58 29.01
C GLN A 2 22.18 24.21 27.55
N GLY A 3 21.47 23.11 27.34
CA GLY A 3 21.09 22.63 25.98
C GLY A 3 19.68 22.96 25.53
N LEU A 4 18.80 23.46 26.40
CA LEU A 4 17.38 23.69 26.09
C LEU A 4 17.04 25.13 25.65
N THR A 5 17.98 26.06 25.75
CA THR A 5 17.71 27.48 25.43
C THR A 5 17.99 27.86 23.96
N LEU A 6 18.75 27.04 23.24
CA LEU A 6 19.10 27.33 21.84
C LEU A 6 18.01 26.88 20.80
N PHE A 7 17.12 25.95 21.18
CA PHE A 7 16.10 25.43 20.26
C PHE A 7 14.85 26.33 20.09
N ASN A 8 14.55 27.15 21.10
CA ASN A 8 13.39 28.06 21.04
C ASN A 8 13.61 29.37 20.25
N LEU A 9 14.88 29.76 20.05
CA LEU A 9 15.19 30.98 19.30
C LEU A 9 15.06 30.82 17.78
N ASN A 10 15.28 29.60 17.27
CA ASN A 10 15.20 29.35 15.81
C ASN A 10 13.77 29.33 15.25
N LEU A 11 12.78 28.93 16.03
CA LEU A 11 11.40 28.82 15.56
C LEU A 11 10.71 30.18 15.42
N THR A 12 10.99 31.12 16.34
CA THR A 12 10.49 32.49 16.29
C THR A 12 11.09 33.26 15.11
N HIS A 13 12.38 33.09 14.86
CA HIS A 13 13.06 33.71 13.72
C HIS A 13 12.60 33.15 12.36
N LEU A 14 12.27 31.85 12.28
CA LEU A 14 11.72 31.23 11.05
C LEU A 14 10.31 31.72 10.75
N LEU A 15 9.48 31.87 11.77
CA LEU A 15 8.12 32.41 11.64
C LEU A 15 8.14 33.88 11.27
N ASP A 16 9.05 34.65 11.87
CA ASP A 16 9.25 36.07 11.57
C ASP A 16 9.80 36.27 10.14
N ALA A 17 10.77 35.49 9.71
CA ALA A 17 11.28 35.51 8.35
C ALA A 17 10.22 35.09 7.31
N PHE A 18 9.35 34.16 7.66
CA PHE A 18 8.19 33.77 6.84
C PHE A 18 7.17 34.90 6.73
N LEU A 19 6.83 35.53 7.86
CA LEU A 19 5.89 36.67 7.88
C LEU A 19 6.47 37.90 7.17
N GLU A 20 7.77 38.16 7.28
CA GLU A 20 8.41 39.30 6.64
C GLU A 20 8.61 39.13 5.12
N THR A 21 8.86 37.92 4.63
CA THR A 21 9.18 37.66 3.22
C THR A 21 7.98 37.09 2.43
N ALA A 22 7.26 36.14 2.97
CA ALA A 22 6.19 35.46 2.25
C ALA A 22 4.87 36.28 2.25
N VAL A 23 4.56 36.98 3.33
CA VAL A 23 3.31 37.77 3.43
C VAL A 23 3.29 38.96 2.47
N PRO A 24 4.37 39.76 2.28
CA PRO A 24 4.40 40.80 1.26
C PRO A 24 4.32 40.26 -0.17
N MET A 25 4.97 39.09 -0.44
CA MET A 25 4.86 38.39 -1.73
C MET A 25 3.43 37.87 -1.98
N ILE A 26 2.78 37.33 -0.95
CA ILE A 26 1.39 36.83 -1.00
C ILE A 26 0.39 38.00 -1.16
N ALA A 27 0.63 39.13 -0.54
CA ALA A 27 -0.19 40.32 -0.69
C ALA A 27 -0.15 40.91 -2.13
N GLY A 28 0.99 40.79 -2.81
CA GLY A 28 1.13 41.10 -4.26
C GLY A 28 0.48 40.05 -5.17
N LEU A 29 0.16 38.85 -4.67
CA LEU A 29 -0.46 37.73 -5.40
C LEU A 29 -1.99 37.68 -5.19
N ALA A 30 -2.62 38.64 -4.52
CA ALA A 30 -4.07 38.69 -4.30
C ALA A 30 -4.90 38.68 -5.61
N GLU A 31 -4.28 38.85 -6.76
CA GLU A 31 -4.90 38.71 -8.07
C GLU A 31 -4.72 37.30 -8.68
N VAL A 32 -3.98 36.40 -8.03
CA VAL A 32 -3.69 35.06 -8.54
C VAL A 32 -4.51 34.00 -7.79
N VAL A 33 -5.49 33.48 -8.47
CA VAL A 33 -6.29 32.33 -8.02
C VAL A 33 -5.48 31.05 -8.14
N GLY A 34 -5.32 30.27 -7.05
CA GLY A 34 -4.60 29.01 -7.11
C GLY A 34 -4.40 28.33 -5.76
N LEU A 35 -3.90 27.10 -5.80
CA LEU A 35 -3.57 26.29 -4.62
C LEU A 35 -2.07 26.38 -4.33
N PHE A 36 -1.70 26.98 -3.20
CA PHE A 36 -0.33 27.14 -2.74
C PHE A 36 0.00 26.13 -1.64
N ILE A 37 1.17 25.51 -1.71
CA ILE A 37 1.64 24.57 -0.69
C ILE A 37 2.96 25.04 -0.12
N ILE A 38 3.05 24.94 1.22
CA ILE A 38 4.28 25.16 1.98
C ILE A 38 4.80 23.80 2.44
N ILE A 39 6.04 23.47 2.08
CA ILE A 39 6.73 22.25 2.49
C ILE A 39 7.74 22.62 3.57
N THR A 40 7.68 21.93 4.73
CA THR A 40 8.63 22.11 5.83
C THR A 40 9.47 20.86 6.02
N SER A 41 10.78 21.02 6.26
CA SER A 41 11.73 19.92 6.45
C SER A 41 11.79 19.37 7.87
N GLN A 42 11.08 19.97 8.83
CA GLN A 42 11.07 19.52 10.22
C GLN A 42 9.65 19.18 10.70
N PRO A 43 9.45 18.04 11.40
CA PRO A 43 8.19 17.74 12.04
C PRO A 43 7.97 18.67 13.24
N PHE A 44 6.79 19.27 13.34
CA PHE A 44 6.34 19.95 14.55
C PHE A 44 6.10 18.90 15.64
N LEU A 45 7.05 18.68 16.53
CA LEU A 45 6.84 17.87 17.73
C LEU A 45 5.96 18.63 18.72
N PRO A 46 4.86 18.07 19.24
CA PRO A 46 4.10 18.67 20.31
C PRO A 46 4.91 18.58 21.61
N SER A 47 5.37 19.69 22.13
CA SER A 47 5.90 19.76 23.50
C SER A 47 4.76 19.60 24.50
N PHE A 48 4.71 18.49 25.20
CA PHE A 48 3.93 18.31 26.43
C PHE A 48 4.56 19.17 27.55
N GLY A 49 3.76 20.02 28.19
CA GLY A 49 4.14 20.67 29.45
C GLY A 49 3.49 22.04 29.65
N GLU A 50 2.43 22.03 30.40
CA GLU A 50 1.82 23.03 31.29
C GLU A 50 1.49 24.47 30.83
N PRO A 51 0.35 25.02 31.34
CA PRO A 51 -0.19 26.31 30.93
C PRO A 51 0.39 27.39 31.82
N ASP A 52 0.97 28.39 31.24
CA ASP A 52 1.09 29.78 31.70
C ASP A 52 2.31 30.44 31.06
N LEU A 53 2.08 31.07 29.92
CA LEU A 53 2.91 32.20 29.48
C LEU A 53 2.09 33.05 28.52
N SER A 54 1.50 34.10 29.07
CA SER A 54 0.95 35.22 28.30
C SER A 54 2.11 35.99 27.65
N PHE A 55 2.35 35.74 26.37
CA PHE A 55 3.28 36.56 25.59
C PHE A 55 2.50 37.73 24.94
N SER A 56 2.69 38.89 25.49
CA SER A 56 2.37 40.16 24.82
C SER A 56 3.55 40.55 23.93
N LEU A 57 3.46 40.22 22.63
CA LEU A 57 4.41 40.74 21.63
C LEU A 57 3.91 42.10 21.16
N ALA A 58 4.57 43.18 21.64
CA ALA A 58 4.43 44.53 21.12
C ALA A 58 5.26 44.64 19.83
N PHE A 59 4.60 44.65 18.68
CA PHE A 59 5.24 44.93 17.40
C PHE A 59 5.26 46.47 17.20
N ALA A 60 6.46 47.05 17.31
CA ALA A 60 6.72 48.43 16.90
C ALA A 60 7.35 48.41 15.49
N GLY A 61 6.56 48.38 14.45
CA GLY A 61 6.98 48.53 13.06
C GLY A 61 5.81 48.99 12.20
N ARG A 62 6.03 50.01 11.34
CA ARG A 62 5.02 50.53 10.43
C ARG A 62 4.63 49.51 9.37
N TRP A 63 3.52 48.83 9.58
CA TRP A 63 2.89 47.96 8.60
C TRP A 63 1.77 48.69 7.87
N PRO A 64 1.52 48.43 6.57
CA PRO A 64 0.32 48.92 5.90
C PRO A 64 -0.94 48.38 6.61
N PRO A 65 -2.05 49.14 6.65
CA PRO A 65 -3.24 48.78 7.43
C PRO A 65 -3.85 47.42 7.10
N SER A 66 -3.63 46.90 5.89
CA SER A 66 -4.09 45.58 5.43
C SER A 66 -3.34 44.40 6.05
N ILE A 67 -2.06 44.60 6.46
CA ILE A 67 -1.20 43.51 6.98
C ILE A 67 -1.29 43.43 8.51
N SER A 68 -1.49 44.58 9.22
CA SER A 68 -1.72 44.56 10.67
C SER A 68 -3.00 43.81 11.07
N GLN A 69 -3.96 43.69 10.15
CA GLN A 69 -5.17 42.88 10.36
C GLN A 69 -4.91 41.37 10.23
N CYS A 70 -4.01 40.94 9.34
CA CYS A 70 -3.65 39.51 9.20
C CYS A 70 -2.92 38.98 10.43
N SER A 71 -1.96 39.71 10.99
CA SER A 71 -1.23 39.32 12.19
C SER A 71 -2.15 39.19 13.42
N SER A 72 -3.15 40.08 13.55
CA SER A 72 -4.14 40.00 14.63
C SER A 72 -5.09 38.81 14.52
N ILE A 73 -5.34 38.31 13.31
CA ILE A 73 -6.16 37.12 13.05
C ILE A 73 -5.44 35.84 13.39
N LEU A 74 -4.15 35.74 13.06
CA LEU A 74 -3.30 34.58 13.47
C LEU A 74 -3.19 34.46 15.00
N ILE A 75 -3.02 35.55 15.69
CA ILE A 75 -2.97 35.61 17.16
C ILE A 75 -4.32 35.25 17.79
N LYS A 76 -5.44 35.69 17.20
CA LYS A 76 -6.79 35.38 17.69
C LYS A 76 -7.18 33.91 17.45
N ALA A 77 -6.71 33.26 16.39
CA ALA A 77 -6.94 31.84 16.17
C ALA A 77 -6.24 30.97 17.24
N ARG A 78 -5.06 31.37 17.74
CA ARG A 78 -4.41 30.73 18.91
C ARG A 78 -5.14 31.01 20.24
N SER A 79 -5.73 32.17 20.41
CA SER A 79 -6.46 32.55 21.65
C SER A 79 -7.88 31.96 21.71
N ALA A 80 -8.48 31.57 20.62
CA ALA A 80 -9.81 30.92 20.58
C ALA A 80 -9.85 29.54 21.24
N LYS A 81 -8.69 28.95 21.58
CA LYS A 81 -8.61 27.72 22.38
C LYS A 81 -9.08 27.92 23.84
N VAL A 82 -9.21 29.16 24.33
CA VAL A 82 -9.56 29.47 25.74
C VAL A 82 -11.00 29.98 25.90
N ALA A 83 -11.70 30.36 24.84
CA ALA A 83 -13.02 30.97 24.93
C ALA A 83 -14.15 30.15 24.31
N ALA A 84 -14.23 28.83 24.65
CA ALA A 84 -15.42 28.01 24.37
C ALA A 84 -16.49 28.14 25.46
N SER A 85 -16.45 29.15 26.30
CA SER A 85 -17.51 29.49 27.24
C SER A 85 -17.90 30.95 27.13
N GLY A 86 -18.98 31.18 26.37
CA GLY A 86 -19.88 32.33 26.59
C GLY A 86 -19.49 33.68 25.98
N THR A 87 -20.42 34.16 25.18
CA THR A 87 -20.69 35.52 24.73
C THR A 87 -19.98 36.06 23.50
N THR A 88 -20.80 36.15 22.48
CA THR A 88 -20.64 36.80 21.18
C THR A 88 -20.41 38.28 21.31
N ASP A 89 -19.32 38.79 20.75
CA ASP A 89 -19.29 40.16 20.23
C ASP A 89 -18.84 40.15 18.76
N SER A 90 -19.81 40.37 17.88
CA SER A 90 -19.77 40.07 16.44
C SER A 90 -19.41 41.31 15.61
N ARG A 91 -18.33 42.04 15.88
CA ARG A 91 -18.05 43.26 15.13
C ARG A 91 -16.68 43.42 14.47
N PHE A 92 -15.79 42.44 14.46
CA PHE A 92 -14.54 42.58 13.70
C PHE A 92 -14.02 41.24 13.17
N CYS A 93 -14.69 40.71 12.15
CA CYS A 93 -14.10 39.71 11.28
C CYS A 93 -14.21 40.21 9.84
N SER A 94 -13.11 40.65 9.24
CA SER A 94 -13.10 40.87 7.80
C SER A 94 -13.35 39.49 7.15
N LYS A 95 -14.44 39.37 6.40
CA LYS A 95 -14.93 38.14 5.76
C LYS A 95 -13.93 37.49 4.76
N LYS A 96 -12.71 38.02 4.66
CA LYS A 96 -11.81 37.78 3.54
C LYS A 96 -10.72 36.72 3.78
N VAL A 97 -10.32 36.47 5.03
CA VAL A 97 -9.19 35.54 5.35
C VAL A 97 -9.57 34.64 6.51
N LEU A 98 -9.36 33.34 6.36
CA LEU A 98 -9.60 32.34 7.41
C LEU A 98 -8.39 31.42 7.57
N ALA A 99 -7.90 31.25 8.81
CA ALA A 99 -6.80 30.36 9.17
C ALA A 99 -7.27 29.26 10.12
N ILE A 100 -6.90 28.00 9.84
CA ILE A 100 -7.26 26.83 10.64
C ILE A 100 -6.00 25.99 10.88
N SER A 101 -5.71 25.63 12.15
CA SER A 101 -4.64 24.73 12.54
C SER A 101 -5.19 23.35 12.91
N ALA A 102 -4.47 22.28 12.58
CA ALA A 102 -4.88 20.88 12.71
C ALA A 102 -4.99 20.34 14.15
N ASP A 103 -4.61 21.12 15.14
CA ASP A 103 -4.54 20.68 16.54
C ASP A 103 -5.91 20.50 17.25
N ILE A 104 -7.01 20.40 16.49
CA ILE A 104 -8.37 20.24 17.03
C ILE A 104 -8.96 18.92 16.52
N ARG A 105 -9.22 18.01 17.46
CA ARG A 105 -9.83 16.67 17.25
C ARG A 105 -11.23 16.67 16.59
N ASN A 106 -11.67 17.80 16.01
CA ASN A 106 -12.93 17.99 15.27
C ASN A 106 -12.71 18.84 14.00
N SER A 107 -11.62 18.62 13.29
CA SER A 107 -11.21 19.45 12.14
C SER A 107 -12.23 19.52 10.99
N SER A 108 -12.99 18.46 10.74
CA SER A 108 -14.00 18.42 9.66
C SER A 108 -15.12 19.43 9.86
N GLY A 109 -15.62 19.60 11.08
CA GLY A 109 -16.69 20.55 11.38
C GLY A 109 -16.25 22.02 11.28
N LEU A 110 -14.98 22.31 11.59
CA LEU A 110 -14.41 23.67 11.48
C LEU A 110 -14.11 24.04 10.02
N THR A 111 -13.58 23.10 9.25
CA THR A 111 -13.31 23.30 7.82
C THR A 111 -14.62 23.55 7.05
N ILE A 112 -15.70 22.84 7.36
CA ILE A 112 -17.03 23.05 6.75
C ILE A 112 -17.58 24.44 7.12
N ARG A 113 -17.49 24.84 8.39
CA ARG A 113 -17.93 26.19 8.82
C ARG A 113 -17.15 27.32 8.14
N ALA A 114 -15.85 27.08 7.92
CA ALA A 114 -14.96 27.99 7.22
C ALA A 114 -15.37 28.16 5.75
N ILE A 115 -15.63 27.08 5.07
CA ILE A 115 -16.08 27.07 3.66
C ILE A 115 -17.44 27.78 3.51
N CYS A 116 -18.34 27.60 4.48
CA CYS A 116 -19.64 28.27 4.48
C CYS A 116 -19.57 29.81 4.56
N GLN A 117 -18.45 30.35 5.06
CA GLN A 117 -18.26 31.82 5.13
C GLN A 117 -17.80 32.44 3.82
N GLN A 118 -17.52 31.63 2.80
CA GLN A 118 -17.03 32.05 1.48
C GLN A 118 -15.86 33.06 1.56
N PRO A 119 -14.75 32.69 2.23
CA PRO A 119 -13.59 33.58 2.32
C PRO A 119 -12.89 33.69 0.96
N GLU A 120 -12.14 34.76 0.74
CA GLU A 120 -11.29 34.92 -0.45
C GLU A 120 -9.98 34.10 -0.33
N LEU A 121 -9.51 33.86 0.91
CA LEU A 121 -8.29 33.11 1.23
C LEU A 121 -8.53 32.15 2.40
N ILE A 122 -8.11 30.91 2.25
CA ILE A 122 -8.06 29.89 3.31
C ILE A 122 -6.60 29.53 3.59
N LEU A 123 -6.22 29.55 4.88
CA LEU A 123 -4.93 29.06 5.37
C LEU A 123 -5.15 27.80 6.19
N LEU A 124 -4.47 26.71 5.85
CA LEU A 124 -4.57 25.42 6.53
C LEU A 124 -3.19 24.93 6.93
N ASP A 125 -3.02 24.59 8.21
CA ASP A 125 -1.79 24.02 8.74
C ASP A 125 -1.98 22.53 8.97
N GLU A 126 -1.19 21.72 8.24
CA GLU A 126 -1.21 20.25 8.26
C GLU A 126 -2.61 19.61 8.22
N PRO A 127 -3.50 19.99 7.30
CA PRO A 127 -4.89 19.56 7.35
C PRO A 127 -5.08 18.04 7.11
N THR A 128 -4.02 17.34 6.71
CA THR A 128 -4.04 15.90 6.40
C THR A 128 -3.51 15.01 7.52
N SER A 129 -2.87 15.55 8.56
CA SER A 129 -2.09 14.81 9.57
C SER A 129 -2.87 13.75 10.35
N PHE A 130 -4.19 13.91 10.50
CA PHE A 130 -5.04 12.99 11.28
C PHE A 130 -6.10 12.28 10.43
N LEU A 131 -6.00 12.38 9.09
CA LEU A 131 -6.95 11.76 8.18
C LEU A 131 -6.39 10.44 7.63
N ASP A 132 -7.26 9.46 7.42
CA ASP A 132 -6.93 8.28 6.64
C ASP A 132 -6.74 8.64 5.15
N ILE A 133 -6.23 7.71 4.37
CA ILE A 133 -5.92 7.94 2.94
C ILE A 133 -7.15 8.43 2.16
N LYS A 134 -8.34 7.95 2.51
CA LYS A 134 -9.60 8.35 1.87
C LYS A 134 -9.97 9.78 2.25
N GLY A 135 -9.95 10.11 3.54
CA GLY A 135 -10.23 11.45 4.05
C GLY A 135 -9.26 12.49 3.51
N LYS A 136 -7.96 12.15 3.38
CA LYS A 136 -6.96 13.00 2.72
C LYS A 136 -7.35 13.30 1.27
N ALA A 137 -7.68 12.26 0.50
CA ALA A 137 -8.05 12.42 -0.91
C ALA A 137 -9.33 13.26 -1.07
N GLU A 138 -10.34 13.05 -0.22
CA GLU A 138 -11.60 13.81 -0.26
C GLU A 138 -11.38 15.29 0.11
N LEU A 139 -10.65 15.57 1.18
CA LEU A 139 -10.32 16.93 1.60
C LEU A 139 -9.56 17.69 0.49
N LEU A 140 -8.52 17.07 -0.07
CA LEU A 140 -7.69 17.68 -1.11
C LEU A 140 -8.50 17.92 -2.41
N ALA A 141 -9.42 17.01 -2.75
CA ALA A 141 -10.33 17.19 -3.88
C ALA A 141 -11.27 18.38 -3.68
N ILE A 142 -11.82 18.54 -2.47
CA ILE A 142 -12.67 19.68 -2.11
C ILE A 142 -11.87 20.99 -2.20
N LEU A 143 -10.67 21.06 -1.63
CA LEU A 143 -9.83 22.25 -1.66
C LEU A 143 -9.45 22.64 -3.10
N LYS A 144 -9.15 21.65 -3.94
CA LYS A 144 -8.87 21.89 -5.37
C LYS A 144 -10.08 22.41 -6.14
N SER A 145 -11.28 21.90 -5.84
CA SER A 145 -12.53 22.41 -6.41
C SER A 145 -12.81 23.85 -5.95
N LEU A 146 -12.61 24.16 -4.66
CA LEU A 146 -12.77 25.52 -4.12
C LEU A 146 -11.82 26.50 -4.80
N ALA A 147 -10.56 26.12 -4.98
CA ALA A 147 -9.58 26.97 -5.65
C ALA A 147 -9.97 27.25 -7.12
N ARG A 148 -10.40 26.21 -7.87
CA ARG A 148 -10.72 26.33 -9.29
C ARG A 148 -12.09 26.91 -9.58
N ASP A 149 -13.14 26.37 -8.92
CA ASP A 149 -14.53 26.67 -9.24
C ASP A 149 -15.02 27.96 -8.56
N LYS A 150 -14.52 28.20 -7.34
CA LYS A 150 -14.89 29.39 -6.54
C LYS A 150 -13.85 30.50 -6.62
N LYS A 151 -12.77 30.31 -7.36
CA LYS A 151 -11.65 31.28 -7.47
C LYS A 151 -11.12 31.74 -6.11
N MET A 152 -11.02 30.80 -5.17
CA MET A 152 -10.57 31.04 -3.82
C MET A 152 -9.07 30.72 -3.73
N ALA A 153 -8.28 31.54 -3.06
CA ALA A 153 -6.89 31.23 -2.77
C ALA A 153 -6.83 30.26 -1.58
N VAL A 154 -6.07 29.18 -1.71
CA VAL A 154 -5.88 28.18 -0.66
C VAL A 154 -4.40 27.99 -0.43
N ILE A 155 -3.94 28.22 0.80
CA ILE A 155 -2.56 27.99 1.22
C ILE A 155 -2.58 26.91 2.31
N LEU A 156 -1.78 25.87 2.15
CA LEU A 156 -1.68 24.80 3.14
C LEU A 156 -0.26 24.31 3.32
N SER A 157 0.08 23.91 4.55
CA SER A 157 1.30 23.17 4.83
C SER A 157 1.05 21.67 4.66
N LEU A 158 2.01 20.95 4.05
CA LEU A 158 1.98 19.50 3.90
C LEU A 158 3.39 18.93 4.08
N HIS A 159 3.45 17.80 4.78
CA HIS A 159 4.68 16.99 4.88
C HIS A 159 4.75 15.88 3.83
N GLU A 160 3.61 15.52 3.23
CA GLU A 160 3.51 14.43 2.27
C GLU A 160 3.82 14.94 0.85
N LEU A 161 5.07 14.79 0.45
CA LEU A 161 5.59 15.33 -0.83
C LEU A 161 4.81 14.86 -2.06
N GLU A 162 4.41 13.57 -2.07
CA GLU A 162 3.62 13.00 -3.17
C GLU A 162 2.24 13.66 -3.32
N LEU A 163 1.59 13.97 -2.21
CA LEU A 163 0.30 14.66 -2.22
C LEU A 163 0.50 16.11 -2.63
N ALA A 164 1.51 16.77 -2.07
CA ALA A 164 1.86 18.14 -2.40
C ALA A 164 2.13 18.30 -3.91
N GLN A 165 2.91 17.40 -4.51
CA GLN A 165 3.20 17.42 -5.95
C GLN A 165 1.96 17.29 -6.83
N LYS A 166 0.98 16.45 -6.42
CA LYS A 166 -0.23 16.16 -7.22
C LYS A 166 -1.27 17.27 -7.21
N ILE A 167 -1.29 18.10 -6.17
CA ILE A 167 -2.39 19.05 -5.98
C ILE A 167 -1.99 20.49 -6.11
N SER A 168 -0.71 20.86 -5.90
CA SER A 168 -0.26 22.25 -5.89
C SER A 168 -0.23 22.89 -7.29
N ASP A 169 -0.61 24.15 -7.35
CA ASP A 169 -0.36 25.02 -8.51
C ASP A 169 0.95 25.80 -8.30
N LYS A 170 1.31 26.14 -7.06
CA LYS A 170 2.55 26.79 -6.64
C LYS A 170 3.06 26.19 -5.34
N VAL A 171 4.37 26.20 -5.15
CA VAL A 171 5.04 25.64 -3.98
C VAL A 171 6.05 26.65 -3.42
N VAL A 172 6.08 26.77 -2.10
CA VAL A 172 7.12 27.47 -1.35
C VAL A 172 7.73 26.47 -0.37
N CYS A 173 9.05 26.38 -0.36
CA CYS A 173 9.76 25.47 0.53
C CYS A 173 10.35 26.26 1.69
N VAL A 174 10.17 25.75 2.92
CA VAL A 174 10.70 26.31 4.15
C VAL A 174 11.66 25.29 4.77
N SER A 175 12.91 25.69 4.97
CA SER A 175 13.96 24.87 5.56
C SER A 175 14.76 25.66 6.59
N ALA A 176 15.69 25.01 7.28
CA ALA A 176 16.61 25.68 8.18
C ALA A 176 17.48 26.75 7.48
N ALA A 177 17.66 26.66 6.15
CA ALA A 177 18.40 27.61 5.33
C ALA A 177 17.56 28.85 4.92
N GLY A 178 16.24 28.87 5.22
CA GLY A 178 15.32 29.96 4.89
C GLY A 178 14.12 29.53 4.06
N VAL A 179 13.48 30.52 3.46
CA VAL A 179 12.28 30.36 2.61
C VAL A 179 12.69 30.49 1.15
N SER A 180 12.22 29.58 0.29
CA SER A 180 12.48 29.62 -1.16
C SER A 180 11.60 30.63 -1.87
N ASP A 181 11.98 30.98 -3.09
CA ASP A 181 11.06 31.64 -4.02
C ASP A 181 9.84 30.77 -4.33
N VAL A 182 8.78 31.37 -4.88
CA VAL A 182 7.60 30.65 -5.34
C VAL A 182 7.95 29.86 -6.59
N MET A 183 7.85 28.54 -6.52
CA MET A 183 8.20 27.60 -7.58
C MET A 183 6.95 26.92 -8.16
N THR A 184 7.10 26.41 -9.39
CA THR A 184 6.15 25.42 -9.92
C THR A 184 6.39 24.06 -9.23
N PRO A 185 5.39 23.15 -9.19
CA PRO A 185 5.58 21.82 -8.63
C PRO A 185 6.78 21.08 -9.27
N GLY A 186 6.95 21.18 -10.59
CA GLY A 186 8.08 20.54 -11.28
C GLY A 186 9.45 21.04 -10.81
N GLN A 187 9.57 22.30 -10.47
CA GLN A 187 10.80 22.89 -9.92
C GLN A 187 11.00 22.49 -8.45
N ALA A 188 9.97 22.63 -7.62
CA ALA A 188 10.04 22.38 -6.19
C ALA A 188 10.40 20.92 -5.88
N PHE A 189 9.84 19.96 -6.64
CA PHE A 189 10.04 18.53 -6.46
C PHE A 189 11.19 17.95 -7.32
N ALA A 190 11.98 18.81 -7.98
CA ALA A 190 13.20 18.38 -8.64
C ALA A 190 14.22 17.86 -7.60
N ARG A 191 14.99 16.81 -7.98
CA ARG A 191 15.98 16.15 -7.11
C ARG A 191 16.87 17.16 -6.36
N GLU A 192 17.43 18.12 -7.09
CA GLU A 192 18.33 19.14 -6.56
C GLU A 192 17.68 19.95 -5.42
N ASN A 193 16.42 20.32 -5.57
CA ASN A 193 15.69 21.08 -4.57
C ASN A 193 15.29 20.22 -3.38
N ILE A 194 14.85 18.99 -3.59
CA ILE A 194 14.54 18.05 -2.49
C ILE A 194 15.78 17.74 -1.68
N CYS A 195 16.92 17.44 -2.32
CA CYS A 195 18.19 17.23 -1.62
C CYS A 195 18.59 18.44 -0.79
N LYS A 196 18.44 19.64 -1.35
CA LYS A 196 18.78 20.90 -0.67
C LYS A 196 17.84 21.21 0.50
N ILE A 197 16.53 20.94 0.37
CA ILE A 197 15.52 21.24 1.41
C ILE A 197 15.68 20.32 2.61
N TYR A 198 15.96 19.03 2.37
CA TYR A 198 16.04 18.00 3.41
C TYR A 198 17.47 17.64 3.80
N ASP A 199 18.47 18.33 3.25
CA ASP A 199 19.90 18.05 3.44
C ASP A 199 20.23 16.58 3.18
N LEU A 200 19.72 16.05 2.05
CA LEU A 200 19.93 14.66 1.68
C LEU A 200 21.16 14.52 0.79
N SER A 201 22.01 13.53 1.10
CA SER A 201 23.03 13.08 0.17
C SER A 201 22.40 12.42 -1.06
N ASP A 202 23.15 12.33 -2.15
CA ASP A 202 22.70 11.64 -3.37
C ASP A 202 22.32 10.18 -3.12
N GLU A 203 23.05 9.51 -2.23
CA GLU A 203 22.78 8.13 -1.80
C GLU A 203 21.49 8.04 -1.00
N GLN A 204 21.24 8.98 -0.08
CA GLN A 204 20.02 9.04 0.72
C GLN A 204 18.79 9.34 -0.16
N TYR A 205 18.95 10.25 -1.12
CA TYR A 205 17.89 10.52 -2.09
C TYR A 205 17.57 9.29 -2.94
N ALA A 206 18.59 8.61 -3.47
CA ALA A 206 18.44 7.38 -4.24
C ALA A 206 17.81 6.25 -3.41
N PHE A 207 18.12 6.18 -2.12
CA PHE A 207 17.49 5.22 -1.19
C PHE A 207 15.99 5.50 -0.98
N LEU A 208 15.60 6.77 -0.79
CA LEU A 208 14.21 7.17 -0.47
C LEU A 208 13.30 7.21 -1.69
N TYR A 209 13.83 7.69 -2.82
CA TYR A 209 13.04 7.98 -4.04
C TYR A 209 13.43 7.11 -5.23
N GLY A 210 14.43 6.25 -5.06
CA GLY A 210 15.10 5.56 -6.16
C GLY A 210 15.99 6.53 -6.98
N GLU A 211 16.87 6.01 -7.82
CA GLU A 211 17.52 6.86 -8.81
C GLU A 211 16.43 7.52 -9.66
N ALA A 212 16.46 8.85 -9.75
CA ALA A 212 15.52 9.57 -10.59
C ALA A 212 15.63 9.01 -12.00
N LYS A 213 14.67 8.16 -12.40
CA LYS A 213 14.51 7.82 -13.81
C LYS A 213 14.29 9.17 -14.51
N LYS A 214 15.29 9.64 -15.25
CA LYS A 214 15.06 10.67 -16.27
C LYS A 214 13.79 10.26 -17.00
N PRO A 215 12.79 11.15 -17.18
CA PRO A 215 11.69 10.84 -18.07
C PRO A 215 12.38 10.44 -19.38
N ALA A 216 12.17 9.21 -19.82
CA ALA A 216 12.68 8.73 -21.08
C ALA A 216 11.99 9.56 -22.16
N GLU A 217 12.63 10.63 -22.60
CA GLU A 217 12.42 11.23 -23.90
C GLU A 217 12.99 10.24 -24.92
N THR A 218 12.25 9.21 -25.19
CA THR A 218 12.30 8.45 -26.44
C THR A 218 10.97 7.72 -26.52
N GLY A 219 10.26 7.91 -27.60
CA GLY A 219 8.99 7.30 -27.91
C GLY A 219 9.10 5.78 -28.09
N GLN A 220 9.44 5.06 -27.01
CA GLN A 220 9.32 3.61 -27.00
C GLN A 220 7.84 3.25 -27.04
N PRO A 221 7.41 2.33 -27.91
CA PRO A 221 6.07 1.84 -27.92
C PRO A 221 5.75 1.27 -26.53
N ARG A 222 4.90 1.96 -25.76
CA ARG A 222 4.44 1.45 -24.48
C ARG A 222 3.44 0.34 -24.77
N PHE A 223 3.59 -0.77 -24.06
CA PHE A 223 2.58 -1.81 -24.09
C PHE A 223 1.24 -1.23 -23.59
N GLU A 224 0.29 -1.07 -24.53
CA GLU A 224 -1.01 -0.44 -24.28
C GLU A 224 -2.11 -1.51 -24.18
N HIS A 225 -2.17 -2.15 -23.04
CA HIS A 225 -3.28 -3.02 -22.68
C HIS A 225 -3.84 -2.56 -21.34
N TYR A 226 -5.16 -2.45 -21.26
CA TYR A 226 -5.84 -1.88 -20.10
C TYR A 226 -6.90 -2.81 -19.57
N VAL A 227 -7.04 -2.86 -18.25
CA VAL A 227 -8.12 -3.55 -17.55
C VAL A 227 -8.94 -2.57 -16.73
N ARG A 228 -10.24 -2.82 -16.63
CA ARG A 228 -11.13 -2.00 -15.82
C ARG A 228 -11.16 -2.52 -14.38
N SER A 229 -10.80 -1.67 -13.42
CA SER A 229 -10.93 -1.93 -11.99
C SER A 229 -11.89 -0.90 -11.38
N GLY A 230 -13.16 -1.28 -11.23
CA GLY A 230 -14.23 -0.36 -10.85
C GLY A 230 -14.46 0.72 -11.90
N GLN A 231 -14.27 1.99 -11.51
CA GLN A 231 -14.40 3.14 -12.44
C GLN A 231 -13.08 3.54 -13.10
N LYS A 232 -11.96 2.92 -12.74
CA LYS A 232 -10.63 3.23 -13.27
C LYS A 232 -10.24 2.27 -14.37
N LEU A 233 -9.59 2.80 -15.39
CA LEU A 233 -8.89 2.04 -16.41
C LEU A 233 -7.41 2.01 -16.03
N LEU A 234 -6.88 0.81 -15.79
CA LEU A 234 -5.50 0.61 -15.33
C LEU A 234 -4.70 -0.06 -16.45
N ARG A 235 -3.49 0.45 -16.69
CA ARG A 235 -2.58 -0.11 -17.68
C ARG A 235 -1.94 -1.39 -17.15
N CYS A 236 -2.02 -2.46 -17.93
CA CYS A 236 -1.34 -3.71 -17.67
C CYS A 236 0.14 -3.61 -17.97
N GLY A 237 0.91 -4.48 -17.33
CA GLY A 237 2.28 -4.76 -17.64
C GLY A 237 2.45 -6.19 -18.17
N TYR A 238 3.70 -6.66 -18.23
CA TYR A 238 4.03 -8.05 -18.58
C TYR A 238 5.00 -8.65 -17.56
N THR A 239 4.94 -9.97 -17.40
CA THR A 239 5.63 -10.69 -16.32
C THR A 239 7.11 -10.86 -16.58
N THR A 240 7.89 -11.23 -15.53
CA THR A 240 9.30 -11.61 -15.67
C THR A 240 9.48 -12.78 -16.63
N GLY A 241 8.52 -13.73 -16.65
CA GLY A 241 8.51 -14.84 -17.61
C GLY A 241 8.36 -14.39 -19.05
N THR A 242 7.51 -13.38 -19.31
CA THR A 242 7.36 -12.77 -20.65
C THR A 242 8.64 -12.06 -21.07
N CYS A 243 9.29 -11.32 -20.16
CA CYS A 243 10.59 -10.68 -20.46
C CYS A 243 11.65 -11.72 -20.82
N ALA A 244 11.73 -12.83 -20.06
CA ALA A 244 12.69 -13.91 -20.31
C ALA A 244 12.47 -14.55 -21.70
N ALA A 245 11.21 -14.83 -22.05
CA ALA A 245 10.87 -15.42 -23.36
C ALA A 245 11.14 -14.48 -24.53
N LEU A 246 10.80 -13.18 -24.39
CA LEU A 246 11.13 -12.16 -25.38
C LEU A 246 12.64 -12.00 -25.57
N GLY A 247 13.38 -11.96 -24.44
CA GLY A 247 14.85 -11.92 -24.48
C GLY A 247 15.44 -13.15 -25.19
N ALA A 248 14.95 -14.35 -24.88
CA ALA A 248 15.39 -15.58 -25.51
C ALA A 248 15.12 -15.57 -27.02
N ALA A 249 13.92 -15.14 -27.47
CA ALA A 249 13.61 -14.98 -28.90
C ALA A 249 14.55 -13.99 -29.58
N GLY A 250 14.79 -12.82 -28.97
CA GLY A 250 15.68 -11.80 -29.53
C GLY A 250 17.12 -12.29 -29.69
N ALA A 251 17.67 -12.96 -28.66
CA ALA A 251 19.01 -13.52 -28.69
C ALA A 251 19.14 -14.65 -29.75
N ALA A 252 18.15 -15.56 -29.80
CA ALA A 252 18.12 -16.63 -30.80
C ALA A 252 18.06 -16.06 -32.23
N ARG A 253 17.20 -15.08 -32.48
CA ARG A 253 17.09 -14.41 -33.79
C ARG A 253 18.41 -13.79 -34.21
N LEU A 254 19.15 -13.11 -33.32
CA LEU A 254 20.46 -12.58 -33.60
C LEU A 254 21.47 -13.67 -33.99
N LEU A 255 21.45 -14.82 -33.30
CA LEU A 255 22.35 -15.93 -33.61
C LEU A 255 22.04 -16.57 -34.96
N LEU A 256 20.75 -16.81 -35.22
CA LEU A 256 20.29 -17.51 -36.42
C LEU A 256 20.32 -16.65 -37.68
N THR A 257 20.07 -15.34 -37.57
CA THR A 257 19.99 -14.43 -38.72
C THR A 257 21.21 -13.52 -38.86
N GLY A 258 22.03 -13.39 -37.84
CA GLY A 258 23.16 -12.46 -37.77
C GLY A 258 22.75 -10.99 -37.55
N ARG A 259 21.45 -10.68 -37.36
CA ARG A 259 20.93 -9.32 -37.19
C ARG A 259 20.20 -9.18 -35.88
N ALA A 260 20.55 -8.14 -35.11
CA ALA A 260 19.80 -7.81 -33.90
C ALA A 260 18.39 -7.31 -34.28
N PRO A 261 17.34 -7.83 -33.63
CA PRO A 261 16.00 -7.33 -33.89
C PRO A 261 15.79 -5.94 -33.27
N GLU A 262 15.09 -5.05 -33.99
CA GLU A 262 14.66 -3.75 -33.46
C GLU A 262 13.54 -3.94 -32.44
N THR A 263 12.59 -4.86 -32.71
CA THR A 263 11.52 -5.25 -31.80
C THR A 263 11.45 -6.77 -31.67
N VAL A 264 11.00 -7.24 -30.52
CA VAL A 264 10.68 -8.66 -30.26
C VAL A 264 9.24 -8.76 -29.79
N ALA A 265 8.53 -9.75 -30.33
CA ALA A 265 7.12 -9.97 -30.04
C ALA A 265 6.83 -11.44 -29.73
N LEU A 266 5.95 -11.67 -28.76
CA LEU A 266 5.41 -13.00 -28.49
C LEU A 266 3.93 -12.93 -28.09
N ARG A 267 3.20 -14.03 -28.28
CA ARG A 267 1.85 -14.21 -27.75
C ARG A 267 1.94 -14.85 -26.38
N THR A 268 1.38 -14.17 -25.39
CA THR A 268 1.35 -14.68 -24.01
C THR A 268 0.30 -15.80 -23.85
N PRO A 269 0.37 -16.62 -22.78
CA PRO A 269 -0.68 -17.61 -22.46
C PRO A 269 -2.08 -17.02 -22.39
N LYS A 270 -2.22 -15.74 -22.04
CA LYS A 270 -3.49 -15.02 -22.05
C LYS A 270 -4.00 -14.68 -23.47
N GLY A 271 -3.22 -14.96 -24.50
CA GLY A 271 -3.56 -14.66 -25.90
C GLY A 271 -3.24 -13.23 -26.34
N ILE A 272 -2.66 -12.40 -25.47
CA ILE A 272 -2.27 -11.02 -25.75
C ILE A 272 -0.87 -11.01 -26.35
N VAL A 273 -0.68 -10.26 -27.44
CA VAL A 273 0.63 -10.06 -28.03
C VAL A 273 1.34 -8.95 -27.29
N VAL A 274 2.55 -9.23 -26.81
CA VAL A 274 3.47 -8.24 -26.23
C VAL A 274 4.59 -8.03 -27.24
N GLU A 275 4.76 -6.79 -27.69
CA GLU A 275 5.83 -6.35 -28.56
C GLU A 275 6.61 -5.22 -27.90
N VAL A 276 7.93 -5.36 -27.82
CA VAL A 276 8.81 -4.40 -27.12
C VAL A 276 10.15 -4.26 -27.84
N GLU A 277 10.79 -3.11 -27.63
CA GLU A 277 12.18 -2.89 -28.03
C GLU A 277 13.11 -3.46 -26.95
N PRO A 278 14.12 -4.27 -27.29
CA PRO A 278 15.15 -4.70 -26.35
C PRO A 278 15.96 -3.51 -25.82
N ILE A 279 16.38 -3.58 -24.54
CA ILE A 279 17.38 -2.64 -24.00
C ILE A 279 18.67 -2.75 -24.81
N PHE A 280 19.07 -3.98 -25.08
CA PHE A 280 20.15 -4.36 -25.99
C PHE A 280 19.93 -5.79 -26.51
N CYS A 281 20.49 -6.07 -27.68
CA CYS A 281 20.62 -7.42 -28.21
C CYS A 281 22.01 -7.49 -28.90
N ARG A 282 22.91 -8.32 -28.33
CA ARG A 282 24.34 -8.37 -28.72
C ARG A 282 24.90 -9.78 -28.67
N ARG A 283 25.96 -10.02 -29.44
CA ARG A 283 26.75 -11.25 -29.32
C ARG A 283 27.57 -11.23 -28.02
N SER A 284 27.64 -12.39 -27.33
CA SER A 284 28.38 -12.58 -26.09
C SER A 284 29.07 -13.95 -26.14
N GLY A 285 30.39 -13.98 -26.29
CA GLY A 285 31.14 -15.21 -26.49
C GLY A 285 30.65 -16.02 -27.70
N GLU A 286 30.34 -17.31 -27.48
CA GLU A 286 29.75 -18.20 -28.50
C GLU A 286 28.25 -18.02 -28.68
N GLY A 287 27.61 -17.20 -27.84
CA GLY A 287 26.18 -16.97 -27.79
C GLY A 287 25.77 -15.54 -28.11
N ALA A 288 24.55 -15.21 -27.72
CA ALA A 288 24.01 -13.86 -27.72
C ALA A 288 23.21 -13.57 -26.47
N GLU A 289 23.16 -12.32 -26.08
CA GLU A 289 22.37 -11.81 -24.98
C GLU A 289 21.35 -10.79 -25.48
N CYS A 290 20.13 -10.87 -24.96
CA CYS A 290 19.09 -9.90 -25.22
C CYS A 290 18.41 -9.52 -23.89
N ALA A 291 18.33 -8.24 -23.60
CA ALA A 291 17.75 -7.70 -22.38
C ALA A 291 16.42 -7.01 -22.63
N ILE A 292 15.42 -7.37 -21.85
CA ILE A 292 14.09 -6.77 -21.89
C ILE A 292 13.82 -6.06 -20.57
N ARG A 293 13.35 -4.81 -20.64
CA ARG A 293 12.95 -4.04 -19.47
C ARG A 293 11.62 -4.55 -18.95
N LYS A 294 11.57 -4.92 -17.66
CA LYS A 294 10.33 -5.29 -17.00
C LYS A 294 9.40 -4.08 -16.87
N ASP A 295 8.18 -4.19 -17.34
CA ASP A 295 7.13 -3.18 -17.18
C ASP A 295 5.96 -3.80 -16.38
N GLY A 296 5.70 -3.28 -15.19
CA GLY A 296 4.60 -3.69 -14.32
C GLY A 296 3.27 -2.98 -14.62
N GLY A 297 3.23 -2.05 -15.57
CA GLY A 297 2.05 -1.23 -15.79
C GLY A 297 1.78 -0.29 -14.61
N ASP A 298 0.51 -0.17 -14.23
CA ASP A 298 0.07 0.61 -13.07
C ASP A 298 0.08 -0.22 -11.77
N ASP A 299 0.63 -1.46 -11.81
CA ASP A 299 0.79 -2.28 -10.61
C ASP A 299 1.97 -1.82 -9.77
N VAL A 300 1.86 -1.98 -8.44
CA VAL A 300 2.93 -1.67 -7.48
C VAL A 300 3.90 -2.86 -7.43
N ASP A 301 4.66 -3.03 -8.50
CA ASP A 301 5.62 -4.13 -8.66
C ASP A 301 7.05 -3.59 -8.51
N VAL A 302 7.73 -4.01 -7.45
CA VAL A 302 9.13 -3.62 -7.15
C VAL A 302 10.12 -4.09 -8.21
N THR A 303 9.73 -5.03 -9.07
CA THR A 303 10.56 -5.51 -10.19
C THR A 303 10.45 -4.65 -11.45
N THR A 304 9.55 -3.65 -11.46
CA THR A 304 9.37 -2.74 -12.60
C THR A 304 10.66 -1.99 -12.90
N GLY A 305 11.05 -2.03 -14.18
CA GLY A 305 12.24 -1.37 -14.70
C GLY A 305 13.51 -2.20 -14.65
N LEU A 306 13.53 -3.37 -13.99
CA LEU A 306 14.70 -4.25 -13.98
C LEU A 306 14.95 -4.83 -15.39
N PRO A 307 16.21 -4.92 -15.82
CA PRO A 307 16.60 -5.68 -17.00
C PRO A 307 16.49 -7.18 -16.73
N VAL A 308 15.72 -7.89 -17.55
CA VAL A 308 15.70 -9.35 -17.60
C VAL A 308 16.47 -9.77 -18.83
N ILE A 309 17.57 -10.46 -18.64
CA ILE A 309 18.55 -10.80 -19.67
C ILE A 309 18.44 -12.30 -19.97
N ALA A 310 18.27 -12.63 -21.23
CA ALA A 310 18.39 -14.00 -21.71
C ALA A 310 19.68 -14.17 -22.53
N GLY A 311 20.60 -14.99 -22.02
CA GLY A 311 21.77 -15.47 -22.77
C GLY A 311 21.42 -16.78 -23.47
N VAL A 312 21.62 -16.85 -24.78
CA VAL A 312 21.31 -18.02 -25.62
C VAL A 312 22.55 -18.49 -26.34
N THR A 313 22.77 -19.80 -26.35
CA THR A 313 23.83 -20.46 -27.12
C THR A 313 23.20 -21.54 -27.99
N LEU A 314 23.62 -21.63 -29.26
CA LEU A 314 23.18 -22.69 -30.17
C LEU A 314 23.87 -24.02 -29.80
N ARG A 315 23.09 -25.09 -29.80
CA ARG A 315 23.55 -26.45 -29.54
C ARG A 315 23.14 -27.38 -30.68
N PRO A 316 23.91 -27.44 -31.77
CA PRO A 316 23.56 -28.26 -32.93
C PRO A 316 23.41 -29.76 -32.58
N GLU A 317 24.10 -30.20 -31.55
CA GLU A 317 24.08 -31.59 -31.05
C GLU A 317 22.81 -31.96 -30.28
N LEU A 318 22.05 -30.99 -29.80
CA LEU A 318 20.83 -31.19 -29.02
C LEU A 318 19.59 -31.10 -29.90
N ALA A 319 19.30 -32.08 -30.73
CA ALA A 319 18.18 -32.10 -31.68
C ALA A 319 16.84 -31.55 -31.09
N GLY A 320 16.63 -30.25 -31.18
CA GLY A 320 15.41 -29.55 -30.70
C GLY A 320 15.27 -29.42 -29.17
N GLU A 321 16.23 -29.85 -28.37
CA GLU A 321 16.19 -29.74 -26.90
C GLU A 321 16.51 -28.31 -26.47
N VAL A 322 15.74 -27.76 -25.49
CA VAL A 322 15.98 -26.46 -24.86
C VAL A 322 16.31 -26.67 -23.38
N ARG A 323 17.51 -26.30 -22.99
CA ARG A 323 17.96 -26.31 -21.58
C ARG A 323 17.90 -24.91 -21.02
N ILE A 324 17.29 -24.76 -19.84
CA ILE A 324 17.04 -23.46 -19.22
C ILE A 324 17.66 -23.42 -17.84
N HIS A 325 18.55 -22.44 -17.62
CA HIS A 325 19.32 -22.23 -16.40
C HIS A 325 19.01 -20.87 -15.79
N GLY A 326 19.13 -20.77 -14.46
CA GLY A 326 19.10 -19.50 -13.74
C GLY A 326 20.52 -18.95 -13.57
N GLY A 327 20.72 -17.71 -14.01
CA GLY A 327 21.94 -16.95 -13.83
C GLY A 327 21.86 -15.98 -12.66
N GLU A 328 22.67 -14.91 -12.72
CA GLU A 328 22.72 -13.88 -11.69
C GLU A 328 21.35 -13.22 -11.47
N GLY A 329 20.99 -12.99 -10.19
CA GLY A 329 19.73 -12.35 -9.80
C GLY A 329 18.47 -13.21 -9.95
N VAL A 330 18.58 -14.44 -10.47
CA VAL A 330 17.52 -15.45 -10.42
C VAL A 330 17.71 -16.32 -9.18
N GLY A 331 16.67 -16.44 -8.36
CA GLY A 331 16.72 -17.17 -7.12
C GLY A 331 16.74 -18.69 -7.31
N ARG A 332 17.12 -19.41 -6.24
CA ARG A 332 17.03 -20.87 -6.15
C ARG A 332 15.97 -21.29 -5.16
N VAL A 333 15.30 -22.37 -5.46
CA VAL A 333 14.29 -22.97 -4.58
C VAL A 333 14.99 -23.64 -3.40
N THR A 334 14.65 -23.25 -2.16
CA THR A 334 15.22 -23.80 -0.92
C THR A 334 14.20 -24.56 -0.08
N LYS A 335 12.89 -24.41 -0.37
CA LYS A 335 11.82 -25.10 0.35
C LYS A 335 10.94 -25.91 -0.61
N PRO A 336 10.44 -27.07 -0.18
CA PRO A 336 9.50 -27.85 -0.98
C PRO A 336 8.14 -27.14 -1.10
N GLY A 337 7.35 -27.52 -2.13
CA GLY A 337 6.01 -26.96 -2.37
C GLY A 337 5.97 -25.77 -3.33
N LEU A 338 7.10 -25.39 -3.91
CA LEU A 338 7.20 -24.48 -5.04
C LEU A 338 7.06 -25.24 -6.37
N ASP A 339 6.90 -24.48 -7.45
CA ASP A 339 6.75 -25.00 -8.81
C ASP A 339 7.95 -25.86 -9.25
N GLN A 340 9.16 -25.45 -8.86
CA GLN A 340 10.40 -26.17 -9.16
C GLN A 340 10.93 -26.95 -7.94
N PRO A 341 11.64 -28.05 -8.15
CA PRO A 341 12.29 -28.81 -7.08
C PRO A 341 13.30 -27.98 -6.28
N VAL A 342 13.55 -28.42 -5.04
CA VAL A 342 14.60 -27.80 -4.19
C VAL A 342 15.96 -27.94 -4.86
N GLY A 343 16.71 -26.82 -4.89
CA GLY A 343 18.02 -26.71 -5.56
C GLY A 343 17.96 -26.17 -6.98
N GLU A 344 16.80 -26.22 -7.64
CA GLU A 344 16.62 -25.70 -8.99
C GLU A 344 16.44 -24.17 -9.02
N ALA A 345 16.71 -23.58 -10.19
CA ALA A 345 16.42 -22.17 -10.44
C ALA A 345 14.92 -21.90 -10.36
N ALA A 346 14.54 -20.82 -9.68
CA ALA A 346 13.15 -20.42 -9.51
C ALA A 346 12.55 -19.84 -10.80
N ILE A 347 12.57 -20.62 -11.86
CA ILE A 347 11.94 -20.32 -13.16
C ILE A 347 10.78 -21.29 -13.33
N ASN A 348 9.55 -20.80 -13.14
CA ASN A 348 8.35 -21.62 -13.12
C ASN A 348 8.06 -22.30 -14.48
N HIS A 349 7.20 -23.33 -14.47
CA HIS A 349 6.91 -24.14 -15.66
C HIS A 349 6.32 -23.30 -16.82
N VAL A 350 5.42 -22.33 -16.55
CA VAL A 350 4.85 -21.48 -17.60
C VAL A 350 5.91 -20.61 -18.28
N PRO A 351 6.76 -19.83 -17.58
CA PRO A 351 7.92 -19.18 -18.18
C PRO A 351 8.84 -20.12 -18.98
N ARG A 352 9.14 -21.31 -18.45
CA ARG A 352 9.95 -22.32 -19.19
C ARG A 352 9.26 -22.72 -20.51
N ALA A 353 7.96 -22.95 -20.48
CA ALA A 353 7.18 -23.26 -21.69
C ALA A 353 7.19 -22.10 -22.69
N MET A 354 7.00 -20.86 -22.23
CA MET A 354 7.05 -19.66 -23.08
C MET A 354 8.42 -19.47 -23.73
N ILE A 355 9.52 -19.67 -22.99
CA ILE A 355 10.88 -19.60 -23.51
C ILE A 355 11.07 -20.66 -24.60
N LYS A 356 10.65 -21.90 -24.33
CA LYS A 356 10.76 -23.02 -25.27
C LYS A 356 9.98 -22.72 -26.56
N GLU A 357 8.71 -22.34 -26.46
CA GLU A 357 7.86 -22.02 -27.62
C GLU A 357 8.45 -20.86 -28.46
N ALA A 358 8.99 -19.82 -27.79
CA ALA A 358 9.60 -18.70 -28.45
C ALA A 358 10.85 -19.10 -29.25
N LEU A 359 11.67 -19.99 -28.70
CA LEU A 359 12.88 -20.50 -29.36
C LEU A 359 12.55 -21.47 -30.51
N GLU A 360 11.57 -22.36 -30.32
CA GLU A 360 11.08 -23.26 -31.37
C GLU A 360 10.60 -22.48 -32.59
N LYS A 361 9.85 -21.39 -32.37
CA LYS A 361 9.39 -20.52 -33.44
C LYS A 361 10.52 -19.82 -34.20
N GLU A 362 11.55 -19.34 -33.49
CA GLU A 362 12.73 -18.74 -34.14
C GLU A 362 13.54 -19.81 -34.92
N ALA A 363 13.65 -21.02 -34.36
CA ALA A 363 14.32 -22.15 -35.02
C ALA A 363 13.59 -22.57 -36.31
N GLU A 364 12.27 -22.74 -36.26
CA GLU A 364 11.45 -23.02 -37.44
C GLU A 364 11.63 -21.95 -38.53
N SER A 365 11.57 -20.67 -38.14
CA SER A 365 11.68 -19.54 -39.05
C SER A 365 13.05 -19.50 -39.76
N ALA A 366 14.10 -20.00 -39.11
CA ALA A 366 15.48 -20.03 -39.62
C ALA A 366 15.88 -21.40 -40.21
N GLY A 367 15.03 -22.43 -40.15
CA GLY A 367 15.37 -23.79 -40.57
C GLY A 367 16.44 -24.46 -39.69
N TYR A 368 16.54 -24.08 -38.41
CA TYR A 368 17.51 -24.65 -37.47
C TYR A 368 16.95 -25.85 -36.74
N ALA A 369 17.61 -26.98 -36.85
CA ALA A 369 17.17 -28.25 -36.25
C ALA A 369 17.89 -28.62 -34.92
N GLY A 370 18.87 -27.84 -34.50
CA GLY A 370 19.59 -28.03 -33.23
C GLY A 370 18.79 -27.52 -32.01
N GLY A 371 19.39 -27.66 -30.84
CA GLY A 371 18.81 -27.19 -29.58
C GLY A 371 19.43 -25.85 -29.11
N PHE A 372 19.02 -25.44 -27.91
CA PHE A 372 19.44 -24.20 -27.28
C PHE A 372 19.82 -24.41 -25.81
N ASP A 373 20.86 -23.71 -25.39
CA ASP A 373 21.22 -23.51 -24.00
C ASP A 373 20.86 -22.08 -23.61
N VAL A 374 20.03 -21.89 -22.59
CA VAL A 374 19.48 -20.58 -22.20
C VAL A 374 19.78 -20.30 -20.75
N THR A 375 20.35 -19.14 -20.47
CA THR A 375 20.57 -18.65 -19.10
C THR A 375 19.77 -17.36 -18.91
N ILE A 376 18.88 -17.34 -17.89
CA ILE A 376 18.09 -16.16 -17.55
C ILE A 376 18.72 -15.47 -16.34
N SER A 377 19.03 -14.20 -16.47
CA SER A 377 19.58 -13.34 -15.42
C SER A 377 18.71 -12.11 -15.21
N ILE A 378 18.71 -11.54 -14.00
CA ILE A 378 17.97 -10.31 -13.66
C ILE A 378 18.94 -9.37 -12.97
N GLU A 379 19.34 -8.30 -13.67
CA GLU A 379 20.25 -7.31 -13.11
C GLU A 379 19.59 -6.62 -11.89
N GLY A 380 20.31 -6.57 -10.73
CA GLY A 380 19.76 -6.09 -9.48
C GLY A 380 18.74 -7.02 -8.81
N GLY A 381 18.52 -8.23 -9.35
CA GLY A 381 17.50 -9.16 -8.89
C GLY A 381 17.76 -9.67 -7.47
N ALA A 382 19.00 -9.93 -7.10
CA ALA A 382 19.37 -10.41 -5.76
C ALA A 382 19.04 -9.36 -4.66
N GLU A 383 19.28 -8.09 -4.93
CA GLU A 383 18.99 -7.00 -3.98
C GLU A 383 17.48 -6.73 -3.91
N THR A 384 16.83 -6.70 -5.07
CA THR A 384 15.38 -6.50 -5.12
C THR A 384 14.62 -7.64 -4.44
N ALA A 385 15.10 -8.88 -4.52
CA ALA A 385 14.48 -10.04 -3.88
C ALA A 385 14.32 -9.87 -2.36
N LYS A 386 15.25 -9.18 -1.69
CA LYS A 386 15.18 -8.90 -0.24
C LYS A 386 13.93 -8.06 0.14
N ARG A 387 13.40 -7.29 -0.81
CA ARG A 387 12.22 -6.44 -0.65
C ARG A 387 10.92 -7.13 -1.10
N THR A 388 11.01 -8.38 -1.54
CA THR A 388 9.88 -9.19 -2.02
C THR A 388 9.52 -10.29 -1.02
N PHE A 389 8.48 -11.03 -1.33
CA PHE A 389 8.06 -12.19 -0.56
C PHE A 389 8.93 -13.45 -0.82
N ASN A 390 9.83 -13.41 -1.81
CA ASN A 390 10.62 -14.56 -2.26
C ASN A 390 11.38 -15.29 -1.13
N PRO A 391 12.12 -14.61 -0.22
CA PRO A 391 12.81 -15.30 0.86
C PRO A 391 11.85 -16.05 1.82
N HIS A 392 10.69 -15.48 2.11
CA HIS A 392 9.67 -16.12 2.94
C HIS A 392 9.11 -17.39 2.28
N MET A 393 8.95 -17.34 0.95
CA MET A 393 8.45 -18.46 0.15
C MET A 393 9.48 -19.58 -0.03
N GLY A 394 10.73 -19.34 0.26
CA GLY A 394 11.82 -20.30 0.04
C GLY A 394 12.45 -20.17 -1.35
N VAL A 395 12.58 -18.95 -1.82
CA VAL A 395 13.41 -18.59 -2.99
C VAL A 395 14.50 -17.64 -2.51
N GLU A 396 15.75 -18.09 -2.59
CA GLU A 396 16.90 -17.37 -2.07
C GLU A 396 17.89 -16.99 -3.17
N GLY A 397 18.69 -15.94 -2.94
CA GLY A 397 19.73 -15.48 -3.86
C GLY A 397 19.24 -14.63 -5.04
N GLY A 398 17.93 -14.46 -5.24
CA GLY A 398 17.38 -13.68 -6.34
C GLY A 398 15.86 -13.72 -6.43
N LEU A 399 15.35 -13.21 -7.54
CA LEU A 399 13.93 -13.18 -7.87
C LEU A 399 13.48 -14.48 -8.54
N SER A 400 12.21 -14.81 -8.40
CA SER A 400 11.59 -15.85 -9.23
C SER A 400 11.16 -15.30 -10.58
N VAL A 401 11.37 -16.10 -11.62
CA VAL A 401 10.83 -15.86 -12.96
C VAL A 401 9.49 -16.55 -13.04
N LEU A 402 8.43 -15.75 -12.97
CA LEU A 402 7.04 -16.22 -12.85
C LEU A 402 6.09 -15.49 -13.80
N GLY A 403 4.84 -15.97 -13.85
CA GLY A 403 3.75 -15.37 -14.60
C GLY A 403 2.95 -16.41 -15.35
N THR A 404 1.76 -16.78 -14.82
CA THR A 404 0.88 -17.80 -15.41
C THR A 404 0.18 -17.31 -16.68
N SER A 405 -0.18 -16.03 -16.71
CA SER A 405 -0.87 -15.41 -17.86
C SER A 405 0.08 -14.69 -18.84
N GLY A 406 1.32 -14.43 -18.42
CA GLY A 406 2.28 -13.59 -19.13
C GLY A 406 2.04 -12.07 -18.96
N ILE A 407 0.89 -11.67 -18.44
CA ILE A 407 0.47 -10.25 -18.26
C ILE A 407 0.37 -9.94 -16.76
N VAL A 408 0.81 -8.74 -16.38
CA VAL A 408 0.59 -8.17 -15.05
C VAL A 408 -0.68 -7.31 -15.11
N GLU A 409 -1.71 -7.74 -14.40
CA GLU A 409 -2.94 -6.96 -14.25
C GLU A 409 -2.90 -6.24 -12.91
N PRO A 410 -2.92 -4.89 -12.89
CA PRO A 410 -2.87 -4.13 -11.66
C PRO A 410 -4.06 -4.47 -10.74
N MET A 411 -3.79 -4.62 -9.43
CA MET A 411 -4.77 -4.99 -8.42
C MET A 411 -5.49 -6.33 -8.71
N SER A 412 -4.81 -7.28 -9.31
CA SER A 412 -5.36 -8.60 -9.65
C SER A 412 -5.74 -9.37 -8.39
N GLN A 413 -7.03 -9.70 -8.26
CA GLN A 413 -7.51 -10.61 -7.21
C GLN A 413 -6.93 -12.01 -7.39
N GLN A 414 -6.75 -12.44 -8.63
CA GLN A 414 -6.17 -13.76 -8.94
C GLN A 414 -4.75 -13.90 -8.42
N ALA A 415 -3.91 -12.88 -8.53
CA ALA A 415 -2.54 -12.90 -7.99
C ALA A 415 -2.51 -13.11 -6.47
N ILE A 416 -3.48 -12.52 -5.75
CA ILE A 416 -3.61 -12.74 -4.30
C ILE A 416 -4.07 -14.17 -4.02
N LEU A 417 -5.03 -14.68 -4.77
CA LEU A 417 -5.51 -16.06 -4.64
C LEU A 417 -4.43 -17.08 -4.95
N ASP A 418 -3.63 -16.87 -6.00
CA ASP A 418 -2.49 -17.72 -6.36
C ASP A 418 -1.45 -17.76 -5.24
N THR A 419 -1.20 -16.61 -4.59
CA THR A 419 -0.31 -16.52 -3.42
C THR A 419 -0.87 -17.31 -2.24
N ILE A 420 -2.16 -17.17 -1.92
CA ILE A 420 -2.83 -17.92 -0.85
C ILE A 420 -2.75 -19.43 -1.13
N GLN A 421 -3.01 -19.84 -2.37
CA GLN A 421 -2.94 -21.23 -2.80
C GLN A 421 -1.54 -21.82 -2.60
N LEU A 422 -0.50 -21.06 -2.92
CA LEU A 422 0.89 -21.49 -2.75
C LEU A 422 1.27 -21.61 -1.27
N GLU A 423 0.92 -20.60 -0.45
CA GLU A 423 1.11 -20.66 1.01
C GLU A 423 0.35 -21.84 1.63
N MET A 424 -0.86 -22.12 1.14
CA MET A 424 -1.68 -23.25 1.57
C MET A 424 -1.02 -24.59 1.27
N GLY A 425 -0.46 -24.75 0.07
CA GLY A 425 0.30 -25.94 -0.32
C GLY A 425 1.53 -26.17 0.57
N GLN A 426 2.30 -25.11 0.85
CA GLN A 426 3.44 -25.17 1.77
C GLN A 426 3.03 -25.48 3.22
N ALA A 427 1.91 -24.90 3.67
CA ALA A 427 1.35 -25.19 4.99
C ALA A 427 0.95 -26.68 5.10
N ALA A 428 0.34 -27.24 4.05
CA ALA A 428 -0.06 -28.65 4.03
C ALA A 428 1.14 -29.61 4.10
N LEU A 429 2.29 -29.25 3.50
CA LEU A 429 3.53 -30.05 3.60
C LEU A 429 4.14 -30.03 5.00
N ARG A 430 3.94 -28.94 5.76
CA ARG A 430 4.45 -28.79 7.13
C ARG A 430 3.48 -29.26 8.20
N ALA A 431 2.21 -29.45 7.84
CA ALA A 431 1.19 -29.87 8.77
C ALA A 431 1.42 -31.31 9.25
N GLY A 432 1.35 -31.50 10.59
CA GLY A 432 1.36 -32.83 11.22
C GLY A 432 0.05 -33.58 11.04
N THR A 433 -0.15 -34.65 11.81
CA THR A 433 -1.41 -35.40 11.89
C THR A 433 -2.02 -35.22 13.29
N PRO A 434 -3.28 -34.75 13.44
CA PRO A 434 -4.16 -34.27 12.36
C PRO A 434 -3.64 -32.98 11.70
N ARG A 435 -4.01 -32.74 10.44
CA ARG A 435 -3.60 -31.55 9.70
C ARG A 435 -4.31 -30.31 10.22
N ARG A 436 -3.57 -29.46 10.93
CA ARG A 436 -4.04 -28.25 11.59
C ARG A 436 -3.63 -27.01 10.80
N LEU A 437 -4.50 -26.00 10.75
CA LEU A 437 -4.25 -24.74 10.04
C LEU A 437 -4.83 -23.55 10.79
N ILE A 438 -4.10 -22.46 10.81
CA ILE A 438 -4.63 -21.15 11.22
C ILE A 438 -4.75 -20.27 9.99
N LEU A 439 -5.90 -19.62 9.82
CA LEU A 439 -6.15 -18.61 8.79
C LEU A 439 -6.20 -17.22 9.43
N ALA A 440 -5.45 -16.25 8.87
CA ALA A 440 -5.40 -14.88 9.37
C ALA A 440 -5.71 -13.87 8.25
N PRO A 441 -6.81 -13.08 8.34
CA PRO A 441 -7.19 -12.10 7.32
C PRO A 441 -6.30 -10.85 7.25
N GLY A 442 -5.12 -10.86 7.84
CA GLY A 442 -4.18 -9.75 7.79
C GLY A 442 -3.16 -9.78 8.92
N ASN A 443 -2.29 -8.77 8.98
CA ASN A 443 -1.19 -8.71 9.95
C ASN A 443 -1.69 -8.65 11.41
N TYR A 444 -2.77 -7.91 11.71
CA TYR A 444 -3.35 -7.88 13.05
C TYR A 444 -3.69 -9.27 13.61
N GLY A 445 -4.11 -10.21 12.74
CA GLY A 445 -4.34 -11.61 13.15
C GLY A 445 -3.05 -12.32 13.53
N LEU A 446 -1.94 -12.06 12.82
CA LEU A 446 -0.63 -12.60 13.14
C LEU A 446 -0.09 -12.01 14.45
N ASP A 447 -0.20 -10.70 14.64
CA ASP A 447 0.23 -10.01 15.85
C ASP A 447 -0.52 -10.57 17.07
N TYR A 448 -1.85 -10.68 16.95
CA TYR A 448 -2.68 -11.27 17.99
C TYR A 448 -2.28 -12.72 18.34
N LEU A 449 -1.98 -13.54 17.33
CA LEU A 449 -1.52 -14.93 17.53
C LEU A 449 -0.20 -14.96 18.30
N HIS A 450 0.75 -14.11 17.93
CA HIS A 450 2.05 -14.05 18.59
C HIS A 450 1.96 -13.63 20.06
N GLU A 451 1.10 -12.68 20.36
CA GLU A 451 0.95 -12.11 21.71
C GLU A 451 0.05 -12.98 22.61
N ASN A 452 -1.07 -13.46 22.08
CA ASN A 452 -2.12 -14.08 22.90
C ASN A 452 -2.16 -15.61 22.82
N LEU A 453 -1.60 -16.21 21.76
CA LEU A 453 -1.61 -17.65 21.54
C LEU A 453 -0.21 -18.22 21.21
N PRO A 454 0.84 -17.90 21.99
CA PRO A 454 2.22 -18.30 21.68
C PRO A 454 2.43 -19.82 21.66
N ALA A 455 1.58 -20.60 22.32
CA ALA A 455 1.62 -22.07 22.32
C ALA A 455 1.31 -22.67 20.92
N LEU A 456 0.73 -21.89 20.01
CA LEU A 456 0.33 -22.34 18.67
C LEU A 456 1.38 -22.07 17.58
N LYS A 457 2.59 -21.62 17.94
CA LYS A 457 3.67 -21.28 16.98
C LYS A 457 4.05 -22.41 16.02
N CYS A 458 3.83 -23.66 16.42
CA CYS A 458 4.12 -24.84 15.58
C CYS A 458 3.04 -25.12 14.52
N ILE A 459 1.86 -24.48 14.60
CA ILE A 459 0.78 -24.70 13.65
C ILE A 459 0.98 -23.75 12.46
N PRO A 460 0.90 -24.26 11.21
CA PRO A 460 1.01 -23.42 10.03
C PRO A 460 -0.05 -22.32 10.00
N VAL A 461 0.36 -21.11 9.63
CA VAL A 461 -0.52 -19.95 9.45
C VAL A 461 -0.49 -19.52 8.01
N VAL A 462 -1.67 -19.28 7.41
CA VAL A 462 -1.82 -18.74 6.05
C VAL A 462 -2.59 -17.42 6.11
N LYS A 463 -2.05 -16.41 5.42
CA LYS A 463 -2.71 -15.11 5.29
C LYS A 463 -3.76 -15.14 4.18
N THR A 464 -5.02 -14.82 4.52
CA THR A 464 -6.13 -14.91 3.57
C THR A 464 -6.52 -13.58 2.94
N SER A 465 -5.94 -12.45 3.37
CA SER A 465 -6.37 -11.12 2.99
C SER A 465 -7.89 -10.94 3.24
N ASN A 466 -8.68 -10.69 2.20
CA ASN A 466 -10.14 -10.60 2.27
C ASN A 466 -10.84 -11.86 1.73
N PHE A 467 -10.09 -12.84 1.22
CA PHE A 467 -10.59 -14.01 0.49
C PHE A 467 -10.78 -15.21 1.43
N ILE A 468 -11.61 -15.04 2.47
CA ILE A 468 -11.80 -16.07 3.50
C ILE A 468 -12.48 -17.30 2.91
N GLY A 469 -13.49 -17.12 2.08
CA GLY A 469 -14.20 -18.24 1.44
C GLY A 469 -13.29 -19.08 0.54
N ASP A 470 -12.53 -18.41 -0.32
CA ASP A 470 -11.57 -19.08 -1.23
C ASP A 470 -10.50 -19.82 -0.41
N ALA A 471 -10.00 -19.22 0.67
CA ALA A 471 -9.02 -19.86 1.54
C ALA A 471 -9.57 -21.10 2.26
N LEU A 472 -10.85 -21.10 2.64
CA LEU A 472 -11.52 -22.28 3.20
C LEU A 472 -11.64 -23.39 2.15
N ASP A 473 -11.99 -23.06 0.91
CA ASP A 473 -12.05 -24.03 -0.19
C ASP A 473 -10.65 -24.63 -0.50
N MET A 474 -9.61 -23.79 -0.49
CA MET A 474 -8.22 -24.22 -0.65
C MET A 474 -7.78 -25.13 0.51
N ALA A 475 -8.21 -24.84 1.74
CA ALA A 475 -7.94 -25.69 2.90
C ALA A 475 -8.59 -27.07 2.75
N ALA A 476 -9.84 -27.14 2.25
CA ALA A 476 -10.51 -28.40 1.93
C ALA A 476 -9.76 -29.19 0.85
N ALA A 477 -9.40 -28.54 -0.25
CA ALA A 477 -8.62 -29.16 -1.34
C ALA A 477 -7.26 -29.67 -0.87
N SER A 478 -6.62 -29.00 0.09
CA SER A 478 -5.34 -29.36 0.70
C SER A 478 -5.49 -30.39 1.84
N LYS A 479 -6.70 -30.88 2.09
CA LYS A 479 -7.04 -31.91 3.08
C LYS A 479 -6.64 -31.55 4.51
N PHE A 480 -6.84 -30.31 4.92
CA PHE A 480 -6.79 -29.93 6.33
C PHE A 480 -8.01 -30.51 7.07
N GLU A 481 -7.81 -30.90 8.33
CA GLU A 481 -8.83 -31.52 9.15
C GLU A 481 -9.38 -30.57 10.22
N GLN A 482 -8.55 -29.60 10.64
CA GLN A 482 -8.86 -28.65 11.70
C GLN A 482 -8.38 -27.26 11.30
N VAL A 483 -9.30 -26.29 11.25
CA VAL A 483 -9.02 -24.92 10.80
C VAL A 483 -9.52 -23.92 11.83
N VAL A 484 -8.68 -22.98 12.24
CA VAL A 484 -9.10 -21.86 13.11
C VAL A 484 -8.81 -20.54 12.38
N LEU A 485 -9.86 -19.74 12.22
CA LEU A 485 -9.77 -18.40 11.67
C LEU A 485 -9.57 -17.40 12.80
N VAL A 486 -8.50 -16.60 12.76
CA VAL A 486 -8.18 -15.59 13.79
C VAL A 486 -8.14 -14.21 13.16
N GLY A 487 -9.05 -13.32 13.57
CA GLY A 487 -9.13 -12.02 12.92
C GLY A 487 -9.85 -10.93 13.70
N HIS A 488 -9.57 -9.69 13.30
CA HIS A 488 -10.18 -8.49 13.84
C HIS A 488 -11.69 -8.46 13.53
N ILE A 489 -12.50 -8.03 14.50
CA ILE A 489 -13.96 -7.95 14.37
C ILE A 489 -14.41 -7.15 13.14
N GLY A 490 -13.69 -6.09 12.76
CA GLY A 490 -13.98 -5.29 11.56
C GLY A 490 -14.05 -6.08 10.26
N LYS A 491 -13.39 -7.26 10.18
CA LYS A 491 -13.51 -8.18 9.05
C LYS A 491 -14.45 -9.35 9.35
N LEU A 492 -14.27 -10.00 10.49
CA LEU A 492 -14.96 -11.27 10.78
C LEU A 492 -16.45 -11.10 11.12
N VAL A 493 -16.90 -9.93 11.56
CA VAL A 493 -18.33 -9.65 11.75
C VAL A 493 -19.15 -9.93 10.49
N LYS A 494 -18.57 -9.70 9.30
CA LYS A 494 -19.21 -9.90 8.00
C LYS A 494 -19.58 -11.37 7.74
N LEU A 495 -18.83 -12.29 8.33
CA LEU A 495 -19.11 -13.73 8.23
C LEU A 495 -20.45 -14.10 8.86
N ALA A 496 -20.94 -13.35 9.86
CA ALA A 496 -22.26 -13.56 10.44
C ALA A 496 -23.40 -13.37 9.42
N GLY A 497 -23.16 -12.58 8.37
CA GLY A 497 -24.07 -12.44 7.22
C GLY A 497 -23.71 -13.33 6.03
N GLY A 498 -22.77 -14.28 6.18
CA GLY A 498 -22.33 -15.16 5.09
C GLY A 498 -21.41 -14.49 4.06
N VAL A 499 -20.91 -13.28 4.33
CA VAL A 499 -20.02 -12.54 3.43
C VAL A 499 -18.61 -13.09 3.57
N MET A 500 -18.21 -13.95 2.62
CA MET A 500 -16.93 -14.67 2.65
C MET A 500 -15.76 -13.91 2.00
N ASN A 501 -16.03 -12.86 1.22
CA ASN A 501 -15.04 -11.86 0.82
C ASN A 501 -15.25 -10.60 1.63
N THR A 502 -14.38 -10.34 2.60
CA THR A 502 -14.53 -9.26 3.59
C THR A 502 -14.13 -7.87 3.09
N HIS A 503 -13.79 -7.72 1.81
CA HIS A 503 -13.47 -6.42 1.23
C HIS A 503 -14.71 -5.51 1.26
N SER A 504 -14.54 -4.23 1.66
CA SER A 504 -15.65 -3.28 1.78
C SER A 504 -16.39 -3.00 0.47
N ARG A 505 -15.74 -3.17 -0.69
CA ARG A 505 -16.41 -3.09 -2.01
C ARG A 505 -17.38 -4.23 -2.27
N THR A 506 -17.19 -5.39 -1.63
CA THR A 506 -18.11 -6.53 -1.76
C THR A 506 -19.35 -6.29 -0.90
N ALA A 507 -19.15 -6.02 0.37
CA ALA A 507 -20.19 -5.61 1.29
C ALA A 507 -19.55 -4.95 2.52
N ASP A 508 -20.12 -3.88 3.05
CA ASP A 508 -19.67 -3.31 4.33
C ASP A 508 -20.57 -3.69 5.49
N CYS A 509 -21.67 -4.12 5.46
CA CYS A 509 -22.68 -4.62 6.39
C CYS A 509 -22.27 -4.82 7.88
N ARG A 510 -21.23 -4.14 8.38
CA ARG A 510 -20.71 -4.29 9.76
C ARG A 510 -21.69 -3.79 10.81
N THR A 511 -22.18 -2.57 10.61
CA THR A 511 -23.13 -1.92 11.51
C THR A 511 -24.50 -2.55 11.42
N GLU A 512 -24.94 -2.95 10.24
CA GLU A 512 -26.20 -3.63 9.99
C GLU A 512 -26.26 -4.98 10.71
N LEU A 513 -25.19 -5.79 10.64
CA LEU A 513 -25.12 -7.08 11.33
C LEU A 513 -25.12 -6.89 12.85
N LEU A 514 -24.30 -5.97 13.37
CA LEU A 514 -24.30 -5.68 14.79
C LEU A 514 -25.65 -5.15 15.28
N CYS A 515 -26.30 -4.29 14.50
CA CYS A 515 -27.63 -3.78 14.79
C CYS A 515 -28.69 -4.90 14.79
N ALA A 516 -28.65 -5.81 13.80
CA ALA A 516 -29.59 -6.93 13.71
C ALA A 516 -29.45 -7.87 14.92
N HIS A 517 -28.21 -8.24 15.28
CA HIS A 517 -27.95 -9.08 16.45
C HIS A 517 -28.30 -8.36 17.76
N ALA A 518 -28.06 -7.05 17.86
CA ALA A 518 -28.49 -6.26 19.02
C ALA A 518 -30.01 -6.22 19.16
N ALA A 519 -30.75 -6.05 18.07
CA ALA A 519 -32.22 -6.10 18.08
C ALA A 519 -32.76 -7.46 18.56
N LEU A 520 -32.14 -8.58 18.11
CA LEU A 520 -32.46 -9.92 18.60
C LEU A 520 -32.21 -10.09 20.10
N CYS A 521 -31.21 -9.37 20.62
CA CYS A 521 -30.88 -9.36 22.06
C CYS A 521 -31.68 -8.32 22.87
N GLY A 522 -32.69 -7.68 22.26
CA GLY A 522 -33.59 -6.75 22.97
C GLY A 522 -33.11 -5.30 23.01
N ALA A 523 -32.21 -4.91 22.12
CA ALA A 523 -31.75 -3.51 21.99
C ALA A 523 -32.93 -2.57 21.68
N SER A 524 -32.96 -1.41 22.34
CA SER A 524 -33.91 -0.35 22.02
C SER A 524 -33.70 0.21 20.62
N ARG A 525 -34.74 0.89 20.09
CA ARG A 525 -34.65 1.58 18.80
C ARG A 525 -33.50 2.60 18.75
N ASP A 526 -33.25 3.28 19.87
CA ASP A 526 -32.20 4.31 19.94
C ASP A 526 -30.80 3.67 19.90
N VAL A 527 -30.62 2.53 20.56
CA VAL A 527 -29.37 1.73 20.49
C VAL A 527 -29.16 1.24 19.06
N CYS A 528 -30.19 0.69 18.41
CA CYS A 528 -30.12 0.26 17.02
C CYS A 528 -29.78 1.42 16.07
N ALA A 529 -30.39 2.59 16.25
CA ALA A 529 -30.09 3.78 15.47
C ALA A 529 -28.64 4.27 15.69
N ALA A 530 -28.16 4.23 16.93
CA ALA A 530 -26.77 4.57 17.24
C ALA A 530 -25.77 3.60 16.59
N LEU A 531 -26.05 2.29 16.60
CA LEU A 531 -25.23 1.27 15.94
C LEU A 531 -25.16 1.50 14.42
N MET A 532 -26.30 1.78 13.79
CA MET A 532 -26.36 2.10 12.35
C MET A 532 -25.59 3.36 11.97
N GLY A 533 -25.50 4.34 12.89
CA GLY A 533 -24.73 5.57 12.70
C GLY A 533 -23.25 5.48 13.06
N ALA A 534 -22.79 4.35 13.59
CA ALA A 534 -21.41 4.18 14.05
C ALA A 534 -20.44 4.06 12.86
N ALA A 535 -19.28 4.73 12.94
CA ALA A 535 -18.27 4.70 11.89
C ALA A 535 -17.40 3.43 11.91
N THR A 536 -17.22 2.83 13.07
CA THR A 536 -16.32 1.68 13.29
C THR A 536 -16.96 0.61 14.16
N THR A 537 -16.44 -0.62 14.08
CA THR A 537 -16.87 -1.71 14.98
C THR A 537 -16.52 -1.43 16.44
N ASP A 538 -15.45 -0.69 16.72
CA ASP A 538 -15.06 -0.32 18.08
C ASP A 538 -16.05 0.69 18.67
N ALA A 539 -16.54 1.65 17.87
CA ALA A 539 -17.64 2.52 18.27
C ALA A 539 -18.93 1.73 18.55
N CYS A 540 -19.21 0.69 17.76
CA CYS A 540 -20.33 -0.21 18.04
C CYS A 540 -20.15 -0.94 19.39
N MET A 541 -18.92 -1.40 19.71
CA MET A 541 -18.65 -2.04 21.02
C MET A 541 -18.92 -1.08 22.18
N GLU A 542 -18.52 0.19 22.05
CA GLU A 542 -18.81 1.20 23.08
C GLU A 542 -20.32 1.43 23.28
N ILE A 543 -21.08 1.45 22.18
CA ILE A 543 -22.54 1.59 22.25
C ILE A 543 -23.18 0.38 22.95
N LEU A 544 -22.73 -0.83 22.60
CA LEU A 544 -23.21 -2.07 23.20
C LEU A 544 -22.82 -2.19 24.68
N ASP A 545 -21.65 -1.70 25.09
CA ASP A 545 -21.23 -1.63 26.49
C ASP A 545 -22.14 -0.74 27.31
N LYS A 546 -22.43 0.46 26.80
CA LYS A 546 -23.36 1.39 27.48
C LYS A 546 -24.78 0.86 27.60
N ALA A 547 -25.15 -0.05 26.69
CA ALA A 547 -26.47 -0.71 26.72
C ALA A 547 -26.47 -2.05 27.48
N GLU A 548 -25.32 -2.48 28.02
CA GLU A 548 -25.13 -3.79 28.68
C GLU A 548 -25.46 -4.99 27.76
N LEU A 549 -25.28 -4.83 26.44
CA LEU A 549 -25.66 -5.82 25.44
C LEU A 549 -24.45 -6.45 24.72
N ARG A 550 -23.20 -6.08 25.06
CA ARG A 550 -22.02 -6.57 24.32
C ARG A 550 -21.92 -8.09 24.32
N GLU A 551 -21.98 -8.72 25.49
CA GLU A 551 -21.84 -10.17 25.62
C GLU A 551 -22.92 -10.96 24.87
N PRO A 552 -24.23 -10.67 25.05
CA PRO A 552 -25.29 -11.41 24.34
C PRO A 552 -25.22 -11.18 22.82
N VAL A 553 -24.85 -9.97 22.35
CA VAL A 553 -24.71 -9.66 20.92
C VAL A 553 -23.54 -10.40 20.32
N LEU A 554 -22.38 -10.41 20.98
CA LEU A 554 -21.20 -11.15 20.52
C LEU A 554 -21.47 -12.66 20.50
N SER A 555 -22.17 -13.21 21.49
CA SER A 555 -22.57 -14.62 21.48
C SER A 555 -23.46 -14.96 20.29
N SER A 556 -24.50 -14.17 20.04
CA SER A 556 -25.39 -14.33 18.88
C SER A 556 -24.66 -14.21 17.55
N LEU A 557 -23.71 -13.27 17.46
CA LEU A 557 -22.87 -13.07 16.28
C LEU A 557 -21.95 -14.26 16.03
N LEU A 558 -21.31 -14.80 17.09
CA LEU A 558 -20.42 -15.96 17.00
C LEU A 558 -21.16 -17.22 16.54
N ASP A 559 -22.40 -17.42 17.00
CA ASP A 559 -23.25 -18.53 16.54
C ASP A 559 -23.56 -18.42 15.05
N ALA A 560 -23.87 -17.22 14.56
CA ALA A 560 -24.10 -16.97 13.14
C ALA A 560 -22.82 -17.18 12.32
N ILE A 561 -21.66 -16.72 12.81
CA ILE A 561 -20.37 -16.98 12.17
C ILE A 561 -20.11 -18.48 12.08
N GLN A 562 -20.28 -19.24 13.17
CA GLN A 562 -20.10 -20.69 13.16
C GLN A 562 -21.00 -21.36 12.11
N LEU A 563 -22.27 -21.00 12.05
CA LEU A 563 -23.22 -21.53 11.06
C LEU A 563 -22.70 -21.34 9.61
N HIS A 564 -22.21 -20.14 9.29
CA HIS A 564 -21.73 -19.85 7.94
C HIS A 564 -20.38 -20.51 7.62
N LEU A 565 -19.51 -20.66 8.62
CA LEU A 565 -18.26 -21.41 8.47
C LEU A 565 -18.55 -22.90 8.23
N ASP A 566 -19.44 -23.51 9.00
CA ASP A 566 -19.82 -24.93 8.84
C ASP A 566 -20.46 -25.18 7.48
N ARG A 567 -21.33 -24.28 7.00
CA ARG A 567 -21.91 -24.34 5.66
C ARG A 567 -20.84 -24.29 4.56
N ARG A 568 -19.82 -23.43 4.72
CA ARG A 568 -18.75 -23.33 3.73
C ARG A 568 -17.81 -24.52 3.78
N ALA A 569 -17.46 -25.01 4.96
CA ALA A 569 -16.65 -26.21 5.14
C ALA A 569 -17.35 -27.49 4.61
N ALA A 570 -18.70 -27.51 4.60
CA ALA A 570 -19.52 -28.61 4.10
C ALA A 570 -19.08 -29.98 4.62
N GLY A 571 -18.60 -30.06 5.85
CA GLY A 571 -18.12 -31.29 6.49
C GLY A 571 -16.71 -31.74 6.09
N ALA A 572 -16.00 -30.98 5.27
CA ALA A 572 -14.62 -31.33 4.85
C ALA A 572 -13.63 -31.26 6.02
N PHE A 573 -13.86 -30.35 6.97
CA PHE A 573 -13.02 -30.15 8.16
C PHE A 573 -13.80 -29.47 9.28
N ARG A 574 -13.28 -29.55 10.51
CA ARG A 574 -13.79 -28.75 11.64
C ARG A 574 -13.23 -27.32 11.55
N VAL A 575 -14.10 -26.32 11.61
CA VAL A 575 -13.69 -24.91 11.50
C VAL A 575 -14.31 -24.08 12.61
N GLY A 576 -13.55 -23.11 13.12
CA GLY A 576 -14.04 -22.12 14.07
C GLY A 576 -13.33 -20.79 13.91
N ALA A 577 -13.82 -19.75 14.60
CA ALA A 577 -13.27 -18.40 14.53
C ALA A 577 -12.98 -17.82 15.91
N VAL A 578 -11.92 -17.02 16.00
CA VAL A 578 -11.54 -16.19 17.15
C VAL A 578 -11.62 -14.73 16.71
N LEU A 579 -12.40 -13.95 17.46
CA LEU A 579 -12.62 -12.53 17.22
C LEU A 579 -11.87 -11.70 18.25
N PHE A 580 -11.23 -10.63 17.79
CA PHE A 580 -10.59 -9.65 18.66
C PHE A 580 -10.75 -8.23 18.09
N SER A 581 -10.51 -7.23 18.94
CA SER A 581 -10.32 -5.82 18.59
C SER A 581 -8.97 -5.35 19.12
N ASN A 582 -8.34 -4.42 18.43
CA ASN A 582 -7.11 -3.81 18.93
C ASN A 582 -7.36 -2.95 20.19
N GLN A 583 -8.56 -2.39 20.33
CA GLN A 583 -8.94 -1.56 21.46
C GLN A 583 -9.47 -2.37 22.65
N TYR A 584 -10.24 -3.42 22.37
CA TYR A 584 -10.96 -4.21 23.40
C TYR A 584 -10.31 -5.57 23.69
N GLY A 585 -9.23 -5.92 22.97
CA GLY A 585 -8.60 -7.23 23.12
C GLY A 585 -9.49 -8.39 22.62
N PRO A 586 -9.44 -9.57 23.28
CA PRO A 586 -10.27 -10.71 22.92
C PRO A 586 -11.77 -10.39 23.06
N LEU A 587 -12.55 -10.63 21.99
CA LEU A 587 -14.00 -10.40 21.97
C LEU A 587 -14.80 -11.69 22.06
N GLY A 588 -14.19 -12.83 21.76
CA GLY A 588 -14.85 -14.13 21.86
C GLY A 588 -14.38 -15.11 20.78
N GLN A 589 -14.88 -16.32 20.88
CA GLN A 589 -14.56 -17.39 19.95
C GLN A 589 -15.79 -18.29 19.76
N THR A 590 -15.92 -18.88 18.57
CA THR A 590 -16.97 -19.85 18.31
C THR A 590 -16.74 -21.13 19.12
N LYS A 591 -17.80 -21.90 19.34
CA LYS A 591 -17.73 -23.14 20.12
C LYS A 591 -16.67 -24.10 19.57
N THR A 592 -16.67 -24.31 18.26
CA THR A 592 -15.69 -25.18 17.60
C THR A 592 -14.26 -24.65 17.73
N ALA A 593 -14.06 -23.33 17.63
CA ALA A 593 -12.73 -22.75 17.85
C ALA A 593 -12.21 -23.02 19.26
N LYS A 594 -13.06 -22.87 20.27
CA LYS A 594 -12.71 -23.18 21.67
C LYS A 594 -12.25 -24.64 21.82
N GLU A 595 -13.06 -25.57 21.32
CA GLU A 595 -12.73 -26.99 21.35
C GLU A 595 -11.41 -27.30 20.67
N LEU A 596 -11.19 -26.80 19.44
CA LEU A 596 -9.96 -26.99 18.68
C LEU A 596 -8.75 -26.40 19.40
N LEU A 597 -8.86 -25.19 19.92
CA LEU A 597 -7.75 -24.55 20.62
C LEU A 597 -7.36 -25.28 21.92
N ASP A 598 -8.33 -25.80 22.65
CA ASP A 598 -8.09 -26.59 23.85
C ASP A 598 -7.45 -27.95 23.49
N GLU A 599 -7.92 -28.63 22.43
CA GLU A 599 -7.29 -29.83 21.89
C GLU A 599 -5.82 -29.57 21.44
N TRP A 600 -5.58 -28.44 20.78
CA TRP A 600 -4.26 -28.09 20.27
C TRP A 600 -3.28 -27.75 21.40
N LYS A 601 -3.68 -27.02 22.43
CA LYS A 601 -2.86 -26.71 23.61
C LYS A 601 -2.46 -27.99 24.37
N ASN A 602 -3.39 -28.92 24.55
CA ASN A 602 -3.12 -30.18 25.24
C ASN A 602 -2.19 -31.11 24.42
N GLY A 603 -2.30 -31.08 23.08
CA GLY A 603 -1.45 -31.86 22.18
C GLY A 603 -0.03 -31.29 21.99
N THR A 604 0.17 -29.98 22.18
CA THR A 604 1.51 -29.36 22.04
C THR A 604 2.38 -29.53 23.29
N ALA A 605 1.82 -29.88 24.45
CA ALA A 605 2.61 -30.22 25.64
C ALA A 605 3.54 -31.43 25.44
N SER A 606 3.29 -32.25 24.43
CA SER A 606 4.17 -33.39 24.06
C SER A 606 5.30 -33.05 23.08
N CYS A 607 5.25 -31.89 22.39
CA CYS A 607 6.27 -31.48 21.41
C CYS A 607 7.47 -30.74 22.01
N THR A 608 7.38 -30.25 23.26
CA THR A 608 8.49 -29.56 23.93
C THR A 608 9.46 -30.50 24.64
N ALA A 609 9.24 -31.83 24.59
CA ALA A 609 10.09 -32.83 25.22
C ALA A 609 11.11 -33.51 24.27
N SER A 610 11.23 -33.07 23.01
CA SER A 610 12.15 -33.62 22.03
C SER A 610 12.79 -32.52 21.17
N VAL A 611 13.60 -31.66 21.81
CA VAL A 611 14.65 -30.86 21.20
C VAL A 611 15.90 -30.97 22.03
#